data_d8be333b08c4ebe1b9f0a3d7fd6a2925
#
_entry.id   d8be333b08c4ebe1b9f0a3d7fd6a2925
#
_cell.length_a   1.000
_cell.length_b   1.000
_cell.length_c   1.000
_cell.angle_alpha   90.00
_cell.angle_beta   90.00
_cell.angle_gamma   90.00
#
_symmetry.space_group_name_H-M   'P 1'
#
loop_
_entity.id
_entity.type
_entity.pdbx_description
1 polymer ?
#
loop_
_entity_poly.entity_id
_entity_poly.type
_entity_poly.pdbx_seq_one_letter_code
_entity_poly.pdbx_strand_id
1 'polypeptide(L)'
;MRPLRVLVLDPDPERREEFVALLRGADHQVNAPADLSCAGESMGSAGFDALLIGLGAPDLDLPALRRAIAPSDSLEPESFEAAERRHLAIMLRHTQGNKRKAAHLLGISRSTLLNKVRKYGLLIVLAGLALPGSARLWAQSSAPIPNGRVTSGTLSFDGHATVGDFVGTTTTVSGEITGGSQIAAVRGWVEAPVQTLTTGNTKRDKDLNKSMESSKYPDIRFELTGLTPKGGTPDSLTATLHGALVIHGVTRKVALPGRLQLRGTQARVQSDFPLNLKDYRIGGLSKMLGVLKMYENIEVHVDVLFELGAGS
;
A
#
# COMPACT_ATOMS: atom_id res chain seq x y z
N MET A 1 26.46 -6.80 19.12
CA MET A 1 25.08 -6.20 19.24
C MET A 1 25.13 -5.12 20.28
N ARG A 2 24.37 -4.02 20.15
CA ARG A 2 24.29 -3.01 21.20
C ARG A 2 23.48 -3.59 22.37
N PRO A 3 23.97 -3.51 23.63
CA PRO A 3 23.20 -3.96 24.78
C PRO A 3 21.90 -3.16 24.91
N LEU A 4 20.77 -3.86 25.04
CA LEU A 4 19.45 -3.28 25.24
C LEU A 4 19.10 -3.27 26.73
N ARG A 5 18.34 -2.29 27.16
CA ARG A 5 17.69 -2.28 28.48
C ARG A 5 16.30 -2.88 28.33
N VAL A 6 16.09 -4.02 28.97
CA VAL A 6 14.85 -4.80 28.83
C VAL A 6 14.13 -4.85 30.17
N LEU A 7 12.84 -4.52 30.16
CA LEU A 7 11.94 -4.72 31.32
C LEU A 7 11.16 -6.01 31.11
N VAL A 8 11.24 -6.96 32.05
CA VAL A 8 10.50 -8.22 32.01
C VAL A 8 9.42 -8.21 33.07
N LEU A 9 8.17 -8.35 32.63
CA LEU A 9 6.96 -8.41 33.45
C LEU A 9 6.29 -9.77 33.27
N ASP A 10 6.63 -10.72 34.13
CA ASP A 10 5.98 -12.05 34.15
C ASP A 10 5.56 -12.37 35.58
N PRO A 11 4.29 -12.76 35.83
CA PRO A 11 3.82 -13.13 37.17
C PRO A 11 4.43 -14.45 37.67
N ASP A 12 4.84 -15.33 36.75
CA ASP A 12 5.47 -16.59 37.05
C ASP A 12 6.96 -16.36 37.39
N PRO A 13 7.39 -16.64 38.63
CA PRO A 13 8.77 -16.38 39.03
C PRO A 13 9.80 -17.27 38.29
N GLU A 14 9.46 -18.51 37.97
CA GLU A 14 10.38 -19.41 37.26
C GLU A 14 10.61 -18.95 35.84
N ARG A 15 9.56 -18.62 35.11
CA ARG A 15 9.69 -18.06 33.75
C ARG A 15 10.38 -16.70 33.75
N ARG A 16 10.11 -15.85 34.72
CA ARG A 16 10.76 -14.55 34.85
C ARG A 16 12.28 -14.71 35.03
N GLU A 17 12.72 -15.62 35.89
CA GLU A 17 14.15 -15.91 36.10
C GLU A 17 14.79 -16.50 34.84
N GLU A 18 14.10 -17.38 34.13
CA GLU A 18 14.58 -17.96 32.88
C GLU A 18 14.82 -16.88 31.81
N PHE A 19 13.87 -15.96 31.62
CA PHE A 19 14.03 -14.84 30.69
C PHE A 19 15.17 -13.91 31.12
N VAL A 20 15.31 -13.63 32.40
CA VAL A 20 16.41 -12.81 32.93
C VAL A 20 17.75 -13.46 32.65
N ALA A 21 17.89 -14.75 32.89
CA ALA A 21 19.12 -15.49 32.62
C ALA A 21 19.47 -15.48 31.14
N LEU A 22 18.51 -15.73 30.28
CA LEU A 22 18.66 -15.78 28.83
C LEU A 22 19.08 -14.40 28.26
N LEU A 23 18.41 -13.33 28.68
CA LEU A 23 18.70 -11.98 28.21
C LEU A 23 20.04 -11.42 28.74
N ARG A 24 20.39 -11.74 29.99
CA ARG A 24 21.72 -11.38 30.55
C ARG A 24 22.83 -12.18 29.88
N GLY A 25 22.61 -13.44 29.54
CA GLY A 25 23.54 -14.24 28.75
C GLY A 25 23.81 -13.70 27.34
N ALA A 26 22.90 -12.85 26.82
CA ALA A 26 23.05 -12.15 25.56
C ALA A 26 23.56 -10.69 25.71
N ASP A 27 24.16 -10.34 26.84
CA ASP A 27 24.72 -9.01 27.18
C ASP A 27 23.66 -7.87 27.25
N HIS A 28 22.40 -8.19 27.59
CA HIS A 28 21.37 -7.18 27.80
C HIS A 28 21.24 -6.80 29.28
N GLN A 29 20.89 -5.54 29.54
CA GLN A 29 20.54 -5.05 30.87
C GLN A 29 19.09 -5.37 31.18
N VAL A 30 18.82 -6.19 32.17
CA VAL A 30 17.47 -6.67 32.47
C VAL A 30 17.00 -6.17 33.84
N ASN A 31 15.83 -5.54 33.85
CA ASN A 31 15.05 -5.24 35.05
C ASN A 31 13.82 -6.15 35.08
N ALA A 32 13.59 -6.87 36.16
CA ALA A 32 12.49 -7.83 36.30
C ALA A 32 11.89 -7.71 37.71
N PRO A 33 11.02 -6.72 37.95
CA PRO A 33 10.39 -6.54 39.25
C PRO A 33 9.49 -7.72 39.60
N ALA A 34 9.52 -8.13 40.85
CA ALA A 34 8.68 -9.22 41.38
C ALA A 34 7.23 -8.79 41.51
N ASP A 35 7.01 -7.49 41.78
CA ASP A 35 5.69 -6.89 41.89
C ASP A 35 5.33 -6.12 40.62
N LEU A 36 4.30 -6.59 39.93
CA LEU A 36 3.82 -6.00 38.69
C LEU A 36 3.05 -4.69 38.91
N SER A 37 2.59 -4.43 40.11
CA SER A 37 1.93 -3.16 40.47
C SER A 37 2.88 -1.96 40.38
N CYS A 38 4.17 -2.18 40.63
CA CYS A 38 5.23 -1.16 40.54
C CYS A 38 5.82 -1.01 39.13
N ALA A 39 5.32 -1.75 38.15
CA ALA A 39 5.85 -1.72 36.79
C ALA A 39 5.74 -0.30 36.14
N GLY A 40 4.67 0.43 36.43
CA GLY A 40 4.45 1.79 35.94
C GLY A 40 5.50 2.79 36.47
N GLU A 41 5.88 2.69 37.74
CA GLU A 41 6.92 3.54 38.36
C GLU A 41 8.32 3.21 37.82
N SER A 42 8.60 1.93 37.62
CA SER A 42 9.88 1.46 37.04
C SER A 42 10.07 1.94 35.58
N MET A 43 8.99 2.13 34.84
CA MET A 43 9.02 2.64 33.47
C MET A 43 9.26 4.14 33.38
N GLY A 44 8.74 4.90 34.35
CA GLY A 44 8.87 6.37 34.36
C GLY A 44 10.27 6.89 34.69
N SER A 45 11.09 6.10 35.41
CA SER A 45 12.40 6.51 35.91
C SER A 45 13.61 6.05 35.08
N ALA A 46 13.46 5.00 34.26
CA ALA A 46 14.56 4.48 33.46
C ALA A 46 14.03 4.13 32.06
N GLY A 47 14.48 4.84 31.02
CA GLY A 47 14.08 4.51 29.64
C GLY A 47 14.50 3.08 29.29
N PHE A 48 13.58 2.23 28.91
CA PHE A 48 13.81 0.87 28.40
C PHE A 48 13.75 0.85 26.88
N ASP A 49 14.56 -0.02 26.25
CA ASP A 49 14.57 -0.21 24.81
C ASP A 49 13.57 -1.30 24.39
N ALA A 50 13.22 -2.21 25.32
CA ALA A 50 12.29 -3.30 25.09
C ALA A 50 11.50 -3.66 26.36
N LEU A 51 10.25 -4.15 26.16
CA LEU A 51 9.36 -4.62 27.20
C LEU A 51 8.87 -6.02 26.85
N LEU A 52 9.03 -6.96 27.77
CA LEU A 52 8.57 -8.32 27.67
C LEU A 52 7.46 -8.55 28.70
N ILE A 53 6.26 -8.96 28.25
CA ILE A 53 5.10 -9.15 29.11
C ILE A 53 4.60 -10.58 29.02
N GLY A 54 4.49 -11.24 30.16
CA GLY A 54 3.83 -12.53 30.27
C GLY A 54 2.30 -12.40 30.11
N LEU A 55 1.71 -13.13 29.18
CA LEU A 55 0.29 -13.04 28.83
C LEU A 55 -0.69 -13.55 29.91
N GLY A 56 -0.20 -14.06 31.02
CA GLY A 56 -1.00 -14.61 32.12
C GLY A 56 -1.05 -13.77 33.39
N ALA A 57 -0.69 -12.49 33.34
CA ALA A 57 -0.64 -11.60 34.50
C ALA A 57 -2.04 -11.04 34.83
N PRO A 58 -2.80 -11.59 35.81
CA PRO A 58 -4.15 -11.12 36.13
C PRO A 58 -4.15 -9.73 36.77
N ASP A 59 -3.04 -9.33 37.41
CA ASP A 59 -2.92 -8.07 38.17
C ASP A 59 -2.21 -6.95 37.40
N LEU A 60 -1.98 -7.12 36.09
CA LEU A 60 -1.32 -6.12 35.27
C LEU A 60 -2.30 -4.96 34.95
N ASP A 61 -2.08 -3.78 35.54
CA ASP A 61 -2.83 -2.58 35.17
C ASP A 61 -2.45 -2.10 33.76
N LEU A 62 -3.10 -2.69 32.75
CA LEU A 62 -2.91 -2.32 31.34
C LEU A 62 -3.18 -0.84 31.05
N PRO A 63 -4.18 -0.17 31.67
CA PRO A 63 -4.35 1.29 31.58
C PRO A 63 -3.18 2.09 32.13
N ALA A 64 -2.63 1.71 33.29
CA ALA A 64 -1.44 2.37 33.86
C ALA A 64 -0.19 2.13 32.99
N LEU A 65 -0.01 0.90 32.50
CA LEU A 65 1.07 0.56 31.60
C LEU A 65 0.99 1.34 30.28
N ARG A 66 -0.20 1.46 29.71
CA ARG A 66 -0.42 2.28 28.51
C ARG A 66 -0.09 3.75 28.75
N ARG A 67 -0.43 4.31 29.91
CA ARG A 67 -0.08 5.69 30.28
C ARG A 67 1.43 5.89 30.46
N ALA A 68 2.12 4.88 30.99
CA ALA A 68 3.57 4.92 31.20
C ALA A 68 4.38 4.73 29.90
N ILE A 69 3.84 3.97 28.94
CA ILE A 69 4.45 3.73 27.61
C ILE A 69 4.06 4.82 26.61
N ALA A 70 2.90 5.44 26.77
CA ALA A 70 2.52 6.58 25.95
C ALA A 70 3.61 7.65 26.09
N PRO A 71 4.22 8.12 24.98
CA PRO A 71 5.12 9.25 25.08
C PRO A 71 4.37 10.34 25.83
N SER A 72 4.99 10.90 26.87
CA SER A 72 4.44 12.02 27.61
C SER A 72 3.97 13.03 26.57
N ASP A 73 2.66 13.14 26.38
CA ASP A 73 2.07 14.26 25.67
C ASP A 73 2.39 15.48 26.53
N SER A 74 3.62 15.96 26.41
CA SER A 74 3.93 17.31 26.80
C SER A 74 2.98 18.15 25.97
N LEU A 75 1.99 18.74 26.63
CA LEU A 75 1.06 19.71 26.06
C LEU A 75 1.83 21.00 25.69
N GLU A 76 2.97 20.86 25.02
CA GLU A 76 3.56 21.98 24.32
C GLU A 76 2.64 22.34 23.16
N PRO A 77 2.23 23.60 23.04
CA PRO A 77 1.38 24.05 21.97
C PRO A 77 2.03 23.69 20.63
N GLU A 78 1.50 22.66 19.99
CA GLU A 78 1.95 22.23 18.68
C GLU A 78 1.35 23.13 17.62
N SER A 79 2.11 23.50 16.59
CA SER A 79 1.54 24.25 15.47
C SER A 79 0.46 23.41 14.77
N PHE A 80 -0.56 24.05 14.21
CA PHE A 80 -1.62 23.38 13.47
C PHE A 80 -1.04 22.46 12.37
N GLU A 81 0.03 22.91 11.73
CA GLU A 81 0.73 22.17 10.68
C GLU A 81 1.42 20.89 11.19
N ALA A 82 2.02 20.95 12.39
CA ALA A 82 2.62 19.79 13.03
C ALA A 82 1.56 18.78 13.49
N ALA A 83 0.45 19.25 14.07
CA ALA A 83 -0.69 18.42 14.45
C ALA A 83 -1.32 17.74 13.22
N GLU A 84 -1.51 18.47 12.13
CA GLU A 84 -2.03 17.95 10.88
C GLU A 84 -1.10 16.88 10.30
N ARG A 85 0.20 17.14 10.24
CA ARG A 85 1.21 16.18 9.79
C ARG A 85 1.18 14.88 10.59
N ARG A 86 1.13 15.00 11.92
CA ARG A 86 1.05 13.86 12.83
C ARG A 86 -0.21 13.04 12.61
N HIS A 87 -1.37 13.71 12.52
CA HIS A 87 -2.65 13.06 12.30
C HIS A 87 -2.71 12.32 10.94
N LEU A 88 -2.22 12.93 9.88
CA LEU A 88 -2.10 12.32 8.57
C LEU A 88 -1.20 11.07 8.60
N ALA A 89 -0.07 11.14 9.31
CA ALA A 89 0.84 10.01 9.47
C ALA A 89 0.19 8.83 10.19
N ILE A 90 -0.58 9.11 11.26
CA ILE A 90 -1.35 8.10 12.01
C ILE A 90 -2.39 7.44 11.09
N MET A 91 -3.18 8.24 10.36
CA MET A 91 -4.21 7.73 9.45
C MET A 91 -3.64 6.89 8.32
N LEU A 92 -2.53 7.32 7.72
CA LEU A 92 -1.84 6.55 6.69
C LEU A 92 -1.30 5.22 7.23
N ARG A 93 -0.76 5.22 8.46
CA ARG A 93 -0.30 4.00 9.13
C ARG A 93 -1.48 3.07 9.45
N HIS A 94 -2.57 3.60 10.00
CA HIS A 94 -3.78 2.84 10.32
C HIS A 94 -4.40 2.20 9.07
N THR A 95 -4.35 2.87 7.94
CA THR A 95 -4.86 2.36 6.66
C THR A 95 -3.82 1.58 5.85
N GLN A 96 -2.65 1.27 6.46
CA GLN A 96 -1.55 0.56 5.81
C GLN A 96 -1.11 1.20 4.47
N GLY A 97 -1.15 2.54 4.42
CA GLY A 97 -0.81 3.30 3.22
C GLY A 97 -1.92 3.42 2.18
N ASN A 98 -3.10 2.88 2.44
CA ASN A 98 -4.26 3.04 1.56
C ASN A 98 -4.80 4.48 1.63
N LYS A 99 -4.34 5.30 0.70
CA LYS A 99 -4.64 6.75 0.65
C LYS A 99 -6.14 7.03 0.42
N ARG A 100 -6.86 6.14 -0.28
CA ARG A 100 -8.30 6.29 -0.50
C ARG A 100 -9.08 6.07 0.79
N LYS A 101 -8.76 5.00 1.53
CA LYS A 101 -9.37 4.72 2.83
C LYS A 101 -9.00 5.79 3.85
N ALA A 102 -7.74 6.27 3.84
CA ALA A 102 -7.29 7.35 4.71
C ALA A 102 -8.03 8.66 4.41
N ALA A 103 -8.17 9.05 3.15
CA ALA A 103 -8.90 10.24 2.74
C ALA A 103 -10.38 10.18 3.15
N HIS A 104 -11.03 9.03 2.96
CA HIS A 104 -12.40 8.79 3.39
C HIS A 104 -12.56 8.92 4.91
N LEU A 105 -11.66 8.32 5.70
CA LEU A 105 -11.68 8.42 7.16
C LEU A 105 -11.41 9.85 7.66
N LEU A 106 -10.63 10.62 6.92
CA LEU A 106 -10.31 12.01 7.22
C LEU A 106 -11.36 13.01 6.73
N GLY A 107 -12.37 12.56 5.98
CA GLY A 107 -13.40 13.42 5.41
C GLY A 107 -12.87 14.41 4.36
N ILE A 108 -11.73 14.11 3.70
CA ILE A 108 -11.13 14.97 2.68
C ILE A 108 -11.03 14.23 1.34
N SER A 109 -10.88 15.00 0.25
CA SER A 109 -10.65 14.40 -1.05
C SER A 109 -9.29 13.68 -1.09
N ARG A 110 -9.17 12.65 -1.92
CA ARG A 110 -7.91 11.93 -2.10
C ARG A 110 -6.81 12.85 -2.65
N SER A 111 -7.14 13.77 -3.54
CA SER A 111 -6.22 14.77 -4.08
C SER A 111 -5.70 15.70 -2.98
N THR A 112 -6.57 16.15 -2.08
CA THR A 112 -6.19 16.95 -0.91
C THR A 112 -5.23 16.18 -0.01
N LEU A 113 -5.52 14.88 0.27
CA LEU A 113 -4.61 14.04 1.05
C LEU A 113 -3.25 13.89 0.38
N LEU A 114 -3.22 13.64 -0.93
CA LEU A 114 -1.96 13.48 -1.68
C LEU A 114 -1.10 14.75 -1.66
N ASN A 115 -1.72 15.92 -1.84
CA ASN A 115 -1.03 17.20 -1.76
C ASN A 115 -0.44 17.42 -0.37
N LYS A 116 -1.19 17.08 0.70
CA LYS A 116 -0.71 17.16 2.08
C LYS A 116 0.41 16.16 2.37
N VAL A 117 0.29 14.94 1.87
CA VAL A 117 1.35 13.90 1.99
C VAL A 117 2.65 14.35 1.30
N ARG A 118 2.56 14.99 0.12
CA ARG A 118 3.72 15.57 -0.57
C ARG A 118 4.29 16.78 0.20
N LYS A 119 3.43 17.69 0.64
CA LYS A 119 3.81 18.88 1.41
C LYS A 119 4.61 18.52 2.67
N TYR A 120 4.16 17.50 3.40
CA TYR A 120 4.76 17.08 4.66
C TYR A 120 5.84 16.01 4.53
N GLY A 121 6.16 15.59 3.31
CA GLY A 121 7.15 14.55 3.06
C GLY A 121 6.79 13.21 3.73
N LEU A 122 5.49 12.95 3.93
CA LEU A 122 4.97 11.72 4.52
C LEU A 122 5.03 10.58 3.49
N LEU A 123 6.20 10.40 2.86
CA LEU A 123 6.52 9.14 2.24
C LEU A 123 6.53 8.12 3.36
N ILE A 124 5.62 7.15 3.31
CA ILE A 124 5.75 5.96 4.14
C ILE A 124 6.95 5.22 3.56
N VAL A 125 8.13 5.62 4.01
CA VAL A 125 9.27 4.72 4.03
C VAL A 125 8.87 3.70 5.08
N LEU A 126 8.27 2.59 4.68
CA LEU A 126 8.47 1.35 5.38
C LEU A 126 9.98 1.15 5.32
N ALA A 127 10.68 1.67 6.34
CA ALA A 127 12.06 1.33 6.58
C ALA A 127 12.08 -0.14 7.05
N GLY A 128 11.80 -1.04 6.10
CA GLY A 128 12.39 -2.34 6.13
C GLY A 128 13.88 -2.08 5.91
N LEU A 129 14.70 -2.37 6.92
CA LEU A 129 16.13 -2.51 6.71
C LEU A 129 16.32 -3.36 5.45
N ALA A 130 16.67 -2.70 4.35
CA ALA A 130 17.16 -3.35 3.17
C ALA A 130 18.53 -3.93 3.52
N LEU A 131 18.55 -5.10 4.12
CA LEU A 131 19.72 -5.95 4.09
C LEU A 131 19.96 -6.26 2.60
N PRO A 132 21.18 -6.03 2.08
CA PRO A 132 21.48 -6.27 0.65
C PRO A 132 21.42 -7.75 0.25
N GLY A 133 20.75 -8.58 1.04
CA GLY A 133 20.55 -10.02 0.80
C GLY A 133 19.17 -10.43 0.29
N SER A 134 18.14 -9.56 0.39
CA SER A 134 16.78 -9.97 0.07
C SER A 134 16.48 -10.09 -1.44
N ALA A 135 17.27 -9.46 -2.31
CA ALA A 135 17.13 -9.64 -3.74
C ALA A 135 17.56 -11.05 -4.22
N ARG A 136 18.38 -11.77 -3.40
CA ARG A 136 18.82 -13.14 -3.72
C ARG A 136 17.81 -14.22 -3.34
N LEU A 137 16.90 -13.96 -2.41
CA LEU A 137 15.91 -14.97 -1.96
C LEU A 137 14.86 -15.28 -3.02
N TRP A 138 14.54 -14.33 -3.90
CA TRP A 138 13.62 -14.56 -5.00
C TRP A 138 14.23 -15.37 -6.16
N ALA A 139 15.56 -15.37 -6.27
CA ALA A 139 16.27 -16.17 -7.28
C ALA A 139 16.38 -17.65 -6.87
N GLN A 140 16.00 -18.02 -5.66
CA GLN A 140 16.14 -19.37 -5.11
C GLN A 140 14.82 -20.12 -4.90
N SER A 141 13.66 -19.54 -5.27
CA SER A 141 12.44 -20.33 -5.36
C SER A 141 12.57 -21.30 -6.52
N SER A 142 12.89 -22.53 -6.23
CA SER A 142 13.10 -23.59 -7.21
C SER A 142 11.80 -24.06 -7.91
N ALA A 143 10.66 -23.58 -7.48
CA ALA A 143 9.38 -23.87 -8.11
C ALA A 143 9.04 -22.79 -9.17
N PRO A 144 8.71 -23.18 -10.40
CA PRO A 144 8.29 -22.22 -11.43
C PRO A 144 6.99 -21.55 -11.01
N ILE A 145 6.88 -20.25 -11.31
CA ILE A 145 5.64 -19.50 -11.10
C ILE A 145 4.62 -20.05 -12.07
N PRO A 146 3.44 -20.50 -11.61
CA PRO A 146 2.43 -21.06 -12.50
C PRO A 146 1.75 -19.97 -13.34
N ASN A 147 1.06 -20.39 -14.40
CA ASN A 147 0.17 -19.52 -15.15
C ASN A 147 -1.01 -19.11 -14.28
N GLY A 148 -1.69 -18.03 -14.62
CA GLY A 148 -2.86 -17.58 -13.88
C GLY A 148 -3.82 -16.80 -14.74
N ARG A 149 -5.08 -16.72 -14.28
CA ARG A 149 -6.16 -15.94 -14.90
C ARG A 149 -6.77 -14.97 -13.92
N VAL A 150 -7.22 -13.84 -14.41
CA VAL A 150 -7.99 -12.87 -13.63
C VAL A 150 -9.32 -13.48 -13.20
N THR A 151 -9.59 -13.45 -11.91
CA THR A 151 -10.87 -13.88 -11.31
C THR A 151 -11.71 -12.68 -10.87
N SER A 152 -11.07 -11.59 -10.51
CA SER A 152 -11.73 -10.32 -10.21
C SER A 152 -10.75 -9.17 -10.41
N GLY A 153 -11.28 -7.98 -10.70
CA GLY A 153 -10.44 -6.81 -10.85
C GLY A 153 -11.26 -5.52 -10.82
N THR A 154 -10.57 -4.43 -10.53
CA THR A 154 -11.11 -3.08 -10.61
C THR A 154 -10.09 -2.19 -11.30
N LEU A 155 -10.52 -1.50 -12.34
CA LEU A 155 -9.84 -0.38 -12.94
C LEU A 155 -10.61 0.88 -12.60
N SER A 156 -9.97 1.88 -12.01
CA SER A 156 -10.56 3.18 -11.77
C SER A 156 -9.60 4.31 -12.08
N PHE A 157 -10.15 5.49 -12.32
CA PHE A 157 -9.38 6.71 -12.50
C PHE A 157 -10.03 7.89 -11.79
N ASP A 158 -9.21 8.79 -11.26
CA ASP A 158 -9.63 10.06 -10.69
C ASP A 158 -9.54 11.14 -11.76
N GLY A 159 -10.67 11.66 -12.18
CA GLY A 159 -10.79 12.73 -13.17
C GLY A 159 -11.08 14.08 -12.50
N HIS A 160 -10.47 15.13 -13.02
CA HIS A 160 -10.65 16.50 -12.54
C HIS A 160 -11.27 17.35 -13.64
N ALA A 161 -12.28 18.14 -13.29
CA ALA A 161 -12.93 19.06 -14.22
C ALA A 161 -13.23 20.40 -13.54
N THR A 162 -13.51 21.42 -14.35
CA THR A 162 -13.90 22.76 -13.83
C THR A 162 -15.14 22.73 -12.96
N VAL A 163 -16.00 21.74 -13.13
CA VAL A 163 -17.26 21.54 -12.37
C VAL A 163 -17.15 20.54 -11.24
N GLY A 164 -15.92 20.11 -10.88
CA GLY A 164 -15.63 19.20 -9.78
C GLY A 164 -14.96 17.91 -10.22
N ASP A 165 -14.50 17.17 -9.22
CA ASP A 165 -13.81 15.91 -9.37
C ASP A 165 -14.80 14.76 -9.49
N PHE A 166 -14.39 13.70 -10.15
CA PHE A 166 -15.18 12.49 -10.30
C PHE A 166 -14.28 11.27 -10.43
N VAL A 167 -14.86 10.10 -10.19
CA VAL A 167 -14.17 8.81 -10.34
C VAL A 167 -14.88 8.02 -11.42
N GLY A 168 -14.13 7.53 -12.40
CA GLY A 168 -14.60 6.52 -13.33
C GLY A 168 -14.12 5.15 -12.89
N THR A 169 -14.96 4.12 -12.97
CA THR A 169 -14.59 2.78 -12.51
C THR A 169 -15.25 1.70 -13.36
N THR A 170 -14.57 0.56 -13.50
CA THR A 170 -15.14 -0.69 -13.99
C THR A 170 -14.62 -1.86 -13.17
N THR A 171 -15.45 -2.88 -13.02
CA THR A 171 -15.07 -4.18 -12.45
C THR A 171 -14.99 -5.27 -13.52
N THR A 172 -15.27 -4.93 -14.79
CA THR A 172 -15.10 -5.84 -15.92
C THR A 172 -13.63 -5.80 -16.35
N VAL A 173 -12.84 -6.65 -15.75
CA VAL A 173 -11.40 -6.77 -16.03
C VAL A 173 -11.10 -8.22 -16.34
N SER A 174 -10.39 -8.46 -17.43
CA SER A 174 -9.91 -9.78 -17.85
C SER A 174 -8.39 -9.77 -18.01
N GLY A 175 -7.78 -10.94 -17.97
CA GLY A 175 -6.35 -11.04 -18.16
C GLY A 175 -5.80 -12.41 -17.83
N GLU A 176 -4.57 -12.61 -18.29
CA GLU A 176 -3.82 -13.85 -18.06
C GLU A 176 -2.36 -13.51 -17.78
N ILE A 177 -1.74 -14.32 -16.95
CA ILE A 177 -0.29 -14.32 -16.76
C ILE A 177 0.27 -15.67 -17.16
N THR A 178 1.38 -15.63 -17.89
CA THR A 178 2.23 -16.77 -18.14
C THR A 178 3.35 -16.72 -17.12
N GLY A 179 3.42 -17.74 -16.32
CA GLY A 179 4.45 -17.89 -15.30
C GLY A 179 5.83 -18.11 -15.90
N GLY A 180 6.80 -18.38 -15.05
CA GLY A 180 8.18 -18.59 -15.49
C GLY A 180 9.06 -19.11 -14.37
N SER A 181 10.30 -19.46 -14.69
CA SER A 181 11.30 -19.92 -13.72
C SER A 181 11.69 -18.88 -12.68
N GLN A 182 11.46 -17.60 -12.99
CA GLN A 182 11.75 -16.46 -12.11
C GLN A 182 10.69 -15.40 -12.29
N ILE A 183 10.46 -14.57 -11.27
CA ILE A 183 9.45 -13.50 -11.30
C ILE A 183 9.69 -12.48 -12.42
N ALA A 184 10.94 -12.20 -12.76
CA ALA A 184 11.30 -11.32 -13.88
C ALA A 184 10.90 -11.87 -15.26
N ALA A 185 10.67 -13.19 -15.35
CA ALA A 185 10.28 -13.86 -16.59
C ALA A 185 8.75 -13.91 -16.79
N VAL A 186 7.97 -13.53 -15.78
CA VAL A 186 6.50 -13.47 -15.87
C VAL A 186 6.08 -12.49 -16.95
N ARG A 187 5.15 -12.92 -17.78
CA ARG A 187 4.52 -12.15 -18.86
C ARG A 187 3.02 -12.22 -18.69
N GLY A 188 2.30 -11.39 -19.40
CA GLY A 188 0.85 -11.48 -19.36
C GLY A 188 0.18 -10.25 -19.94
N TRP A 189 -1.12 -10.19 -19.77
CA TRP A 189 -1.92 -9.04 -20.17
C TRP A 189 -3.11 -8.87 -19.23
N VAL A 190 -3.57 -7.63 -19.15
CA VAL A 190 -4.82 -7.25 -18.46
C VAL A 190 -5.53 -6.26 -19.36
N GLU A 191 -6.84 -6.43 -19.52
CA GLU A 191 -7.67 -5.50 -20.29
C GLU A 191 -9.02 -5.22 -19.63
N ALA A 192 -9.57 -4.05 -19.97
CA ALA A 192 -10.89 -3.62 -19.54
C ALA A 192 -11.61 -2.93 -20.69
N PRO A 193 -12.89 -3.32 -21.00
CA PRO A 193 -13.67 -2.66 -22.03
C PRO A 193 -14.01 -1.22 -21.64
N VAL A 194 -13.76 -0.27 -22.53
CA VAL A 194 -14.01 1.16 -22.31
C VAL A 194 -15.49 1.43 -21.98
N GLN A 195 -16.41 0.70 -22.62
CA GLN A 195 -17.84 0.89 -22.45
C GLN A 195 -18.36 0.52 -21.06
N THR A 196 -17.58 -0.26 -20.29
CA THR A 196 -17.94 -0.65 -18.92
C THR A 196 -17.51 0.37 -17.86
N LEU A 197 -16.72 1.38 -18.26
CA LEU A 197 -16.34 2.47 -17.37
C LEU A 197 -17.57 3.35 -17.07
N THR A 198 -17.88 3.50 -15.78
CA THR A 198 -18.97 4.35 -15.32
C THR A 198 -18.47 5.37 -14.30
N THR A 199 -18.99 6.57 -14.40
CA THR A 199 -18.68 7.69 -13.49
C THR A 199 -19.85 8.02 -12.56
N GLY A 200 -20.93 7.20 -12.59
CA GLY A 200 -22.16 7.49 -11.86
C GLY A 200 -23.02 8.60 -12.50
N ASN A 201 -22.65 9.07 -13.69
CA ASN A 201 -23.39 10.09 -14.44
C ASN A 201 -23.49 9.70 -15.92
N THR A 202 -24.68 9.31 -16.35
CA THR A 202 -24.96 8.79 -17.71
C THR A 202 -24.52 9.76 -18.82
N LYS A 203 -24.62 11.08 -18.60
CA LYS A 203 -24.18 12.07 -19.60
C LYS A 203 -22.67 12.08 -19.73
N ARG A 204 -21.96 12.01 -18.60
CA ARG A 204 -20.50 11.94 -18.57
C ARG A 204 -20.00 10.64 -19.17
N ASP A 205 -20.67 9.51 -18.88
CA ASP A 205 -20.33 8.21 -19.43
C ASP A 205 -20.46 8.18 -20.96
N LYS A 206 -21.51 8.83 -21.52
CA LYS A 206 -21.63 9.03 -22.98
C LYS A 206 -20.51 9.88 -23.54
N ASP A 207 -20.14 10.96 -22.87
CA ASP A 207 -19.03 11.83 -23.27
C ASP A 207 -17.69 11.13 -23.20
N LEU A 208 -17.45 10.30 -22.17
CA LEU A 208 -16.27 9.46 -22.02
C LEU A 208 -16.17 8.48 -23.19
N ASN A 209 -17.22 7.72 -23.47
CA ASN A 209 -17.26 6.77 -24.58
C ASN A 209 -17.00 7.46 -25.93
N LYS A 210 -17.54 8.66 -26.13
CA LYS A 210 -17.29 9.47 -27.35
C LYS A 210 -15.84 9.94 -27.43
N SER A 211 -15.26 10.43 -26.34
CA SER A 211 -13.88 10.91 -26.31
C SER A 211 -12.87 9.77 -26.47
N MET A 212 -13.20 8.59 -25.97
CA MET A 212 -12.42 7.36 -26.11
C MET A 212 -12.64 6.64 -27.43
N GLU A 213 -13.59 7.13 -28.28
CA GLU A 213 -13.99 6.42 -29.52
C GLU A 213 -14.20 4.92 -29.28
N SER A 214 -14.97 4.57 -28.23
CA SER A 214 -15.08 3.20 -27.72
C SER A 214 -15.59 2.18 -28.74
N SER A 215 -16.29 2.61 -29.80
CA SER A 215 -16.68 1.74 -30.91
C SER A 215 -15.52 1.34 -31.81
N LYS A 216 -14.45 2.15 -31.86
CA LYS A 216 -13.26 1.91 -32.68
C LYS A 216 -12.10 1.33 -31.85
N TYR A 217 -12.00 1.76 -30.60
CA TYR A 217 -11.01 1.35 -29.64
C TYR A 217 -11.71 0.82 -28.39
N PRO A 218 -12.22 -0.42 -28.45
CA PRO A 218 -13.11 -0.93 -27.41
C PRO A 218 -12.44 -1.17 -26.07
N ASP A 219 -11.12 -1.42 -26.05
CA ASP A 219 -10.42 -1.90 -24.86
C ASP A 219 -9.24 -1.02 -24.47
N ILE A 220 -9.02 -0.95 -23.17
CA ILE A 220 -7.77 -0.50 -22.55
C ILE A 220 -7.00 -1.75 -22.19
N ARG A 221 -5.75 -1.90 -22.68
CA ARG A 221 -4.95 -3.11 -22.50
C ARG A 221 -3.54 -2.79 -22.03
N PHE A 222 -3.08 -3.52 -21.03
CA PHE A 222 -1.69 -3.53 -20.59
C PHE A 222 -1.07 -4.89 -20.86
N GLU A 223 0.04 -4.91 -21.58
CA GLU A 223 0.84 -6.10 -21.87
C GLU A 223 2.11 -6.07 -21.04
N LEU A 224 2.21 -6.97 -20.06
CA LEU A 224 3.37 -7.11 -19.19
C LEU A 224 4.50 -7.82 -19.94
N THR A 225 5.63 -7.16 -20.08
CA THR A 225 6.84 -7.71 -20.72
C THR A 225 7.95 -8.05 -19.70
N GLY A 226 7.77 -7.73 -18.45
CA GLY A 226 8.68 -8.10 -17.37
C GLY A 226 8.41 -7.38 -16.07
N LEU A 227 9.06 -7.87 -15.03
CA LEU A 227 9.01 -7.34 -13.68
C LEU A 227 10.41 -7.10 -13.16
N THR A 228 10.63 -5.95 -12.50
CA THR A 228 11.85 -5.68 -11.75
C THR A 228 11.49 -5.53 -10.26
N PRO A 229 11.80 -6.53 -9.42
CA PRO A 229 11.58 -6.43 -7.97
C PRO A 229 12.34 -5.26 -7.38
N LYS A 230 11.70 -4.50 -6.47
CA LYS A 230 12.33 -3.40 -5.70
C LYS A 230 12.54 -3.72 -4.25
N GLY A 231 11.74 -4.65 -3.70
CA GLY A 231 11.85 -5.07 -2.30
C GLY A 231 10.55 -5.66 -1.79
N GLY A 232 10.60 -6.24 -0.61
CA GLY A 232 9.45 -6.86 0.05
C GLY A 232 9.77 -8.23 0.63
N THR A 233 8.73 -8.96 1.01
CA THR A 233 8.76 -10.35 1.49
C THR A 233 8.28 -11.29 0.38
N PRO A 234 8.44 -12.62 0.51
CA PRO A 234 7.88 -13.59 -0.41
C PRO A 234 6.38 -13.40 -0.68
N ASP A 235 5.61 -13.02 0.32
CA ASP A 235 4.16 -12.85 0.23
C ASP A 235 3.72 -11.45 -0.17
N SER A 236 4.61 -10.45 -0.15
CA SER A 236 4.31 -9.06 -0.48
C SER A 236 5.51 -8.36 -1.09
N LEU A 237 5.48 -8.15 -2.38
CA LEU A 237 6.56 -7.60 -3.19
C LEU A 237 6.16 -6.26 -3.79
N THR A 238 7.07 -5.28 -3.76
CA THR A 238 7.00 -4.11 -4.62
C THR A 238 7.90 -4.31 -5.83
N ALA A 239 7.40 -3.96 -7.02
CA ALA A 239 8.12 -4.14 -8.26
C ALA A 239 7.83 -2.99 -9.23
N THR A 240 8.66 -2.86 -10.25
CA THR A 240 8.34 -2.10 -11.46
C THR A 240 7.82 -3.08 -12.50
N LEU A 241 6.61 -2.81 -13.00
CA LEU A 241 5.96 -3.55 -14.08
C LEU A 241 6.35 -2.89 -15.40
N HIS A 242 7.13 -3.59 -16.23
CA HIS A 242 7.51 -3.11 -17.56
C HIS A 242 6.55 -3.68 -18.59
N GLY A 243 6.05 -2.82 -19.48
CA GLY A 243 5.08 -3.29 -20.45
C GLY A 243 4.69 -2.24 -21.49
N ALA A 244 3.68 -2.60 -22.26
CA ALA A 244 3.04 -1.73 -23.23
C ALA A 244 1.60 -1.44 -22.78
N LEU A 245 1.26 -0.17 -22.67
CA LEU A 245 -0.10 0.29 -22.36
C LEU A 245 -0.74 0.80 -23.65
N VAL A 246 -1.85 0.18 -24.03
CA VAL A 246 -2.61 0.49 -25.22
C VAL A 246 -3.92 1.15 -24.81
N ILE A 247 -4.12 2.40 -25.21
CA ILE A 247 -5.33 3.16 -24.99
C ILE A 247 -5.64 3.94 -26.26
N HIS A 248 -6.91 3.96 -26.70
CA HIS A 248 -7.35 4.74 -27.84
C HIS A 248 -6.50 4.49 -29.12
N GLY A 249 -6.09 3.23 -29.32
CA GLY A 249 -5.23 2.82 -30.45
C GLY A 249 -3.78 3.29 -30.38
N VAL A 250 -3.37 3.94 -29.30
CA VAL A 250 -1.97 4.36 -29.08
C VAL A 250 -1.30 3.41 -28.12
N THR A 251 -0.16 2.86 -28.53
CA THR A 251 0.68 1.99 -27.70
C THR A 251 1.87 2.77 -27.14
N ARG A 252 2.06 2.72 -25.82
CA ARG A 252 3.23 3.32 -25.17
C ARG A 252 3.94 2.30 -24.29
N LYS A 253 5.27 2.28 -24.34
CA LYS A 253 6.08 1.53 -23.37
C LYS A 253 6.06 2.28 -22.04
N VAL A 254 5.73 1.57 -20.98
CA VAL A 254 5.59 2.15 -19.64
C VAL A 254 6.31 1.30 -18.60
N ALA A 255 6.69 1.93 -17.50
CA ALA A 255 7.24 1.30 -16.31
C ALA A 255 6.39 1.74 -15.11
N LEU A 256 5.45 0.88 -14.70
CA LEU A 256 4.45 1.18 -13.69
C LEU A 256 4.88 0.66 -12.32
N PRO A 257 4.63 1.40 -11.24
CA PRO A 257 4.83 0.86 -9.89
C PRO A 257 3.80 -0.22 -9.61
N GLY A 258 4.24 -1.38 -9.12
CA GLY A 258 3.36 -2.49 -8.76
C GLY A 258 3.58 -2.96 -7.34
N ARG A 259 2.50 -3.38 -6.69
CA ARG A 259 2.51 -4.14 -5.45
C ARG A 259 1.85 -5.48 -5.71
N LEU A 260 2.60 -6.53 -5.44
CA LEU A 260 2.16 -7.92 -5.62
C LEU A 260 2.00 -8.56 -4.24
N GLN A 261 0.90 -9.26 -4.05
CA GLN A 261 0.63 -10.05 -2.84
C GLN A 261 0.27 -11.47 -3.25
N LEU A 262 0.96 -12.44 -2.68
CA LEU A 262 0.71 -13.86 -2.91
C LEU A 262 0.05 -14.46 -1.67
N ARG A 263 -1.05 -15.20 -1.87
CA ARG A 263 -1.76 -15.93 -0.82
C ARG A 263 -2.23 -17.27 -1.36
N GLY A 264 -1.48 -18.30 -1.08
CA GLY A 264 -1.74 -19.64 -1.65
C GLY A 264 -1.69 -19.59 -3.17
N THR A 265 -2.80 -19.94 -3.83
CA THR A 265 -2.96 -19.91 -5.29
C THR A 265 -3.38 -18.53 -5.82
N GLN A 266 -3.50 -17.53 -4.98
CA GLN A 266 -3.95 -16.20 -5.40
C GLN A 266 -2.82 -15.19 -5.45
N ALA A 267 -2.74 -14.44 -6.56
CA ALA A 267 -1.84 -13.32 -6.74
C ALA A 267 -2.63 -12.03 -6.97
N ARG A 268 -2.53 -11.09 -6.03
CA ARG A 268 -3.12 -9.76 -6.16
C ARG A 268 -2.09 -8.78 -6.66
N VAL A 269 -2.42 -8.03 -7.69
CA VAL A 269 -1.58 -7.00 -8.29
C VAL A 269 -2.28 -5.66 -8.19
N GLN A 270 -1.61 -4.69 -7.56
CA GLN A 270 -2.10 -3.32 -7.43
C GLN A 270 -1.11 -2.35 -8.06
N SER A 271 -1.62 -1.35 -8.77
CA SER A 271 -0.82 -0.30 -9.39
C SER A 271 -1.56 1.03 -9.34
N ASP A 272 -0.88 2.09 -8.89
CA ASP A 272 -1.38 3.46 -8.89
C ASP A 272 -0.38 4.32 -9.66
N PHE A 273 -0.83 5.01 -10.71
CA PHE A 273 0.06 5.82 -11.55
C PHE A 273 -0.65 7.00 -12.21
N PRO A 274 0.08 8.11 -12.43
CA PRO A 274 -0.43 9.23 -13.19
C PRO A 274 -0.45 8.90 -14.70
N LEU A 275 -1.46 9.42 -15.41
CA LEU A 275 -1.61 9.26 -16.84
C LEU A 275 -2.05 10.58 -17.46
N ASN A 276 -1.42 10.96 -18.58
CA ASN A 276 -1.85 12.10 -19.37
C ASN A 276 -2.64 11.61 -20.59
N LEU A 277 -3.91 12.00 -20.69
CA LEU A 277 -4.82 11.58 -21.75
C LEU A 277 -4.37 12.03 -23.15
N LYS A 278 -3.68 13.18 -23.27
CA LYS A 278 -3.13 13.65 -24.54
C LYS A 278 -2.06 12.74 -25.10
N ASP A 279 -1.34 12.04 -24.24
CA ASP A 279 -0.34 11.06 -24.64
C ASP A 279 -0.93 9.92 -25.44
N TYR A 280 -2.23 9.68 -25.28
CA TYR A 280 -3.01 8.68 -25.99
C TYR A 280 -3.99 9.29 -27.01
N ARG A 281 -3.75 10.55 -27.41
CA ARG A 281 -4.55 11.28 -28.40
C ARG A 281 -6.04 11.37 -28.04
N ILE A 282 -6.37 11.30 -26.76
CA ILE A 282 -7.74 11.44 -26.30
C ILE A 282 -8.08 12.92 -26.29
N GLY A 283 -9.08 13.29 -27.11
CA GLY A 283 -9.56 14.66 -27.28
C GLY A 283 -10.96 14.86 -26.70
N GLY A 284 -11.57 16.00 -27.05
CA GLY A 284 -12.96 16.31 -26.65
C GLY A 284 -13.12 16.65 -25.16
N LEU A 285 -12.04 16.95 -24.46
CA LEU A 285 -12.02 17.23 -23.02
C LEU A 285 -12.58 18.64 -22.67
N SER A 286 -13.03 19.41 -23.65
CA SER A 286 -13.55 20.77 -23.45
C SER A 286 -14.90 20.93 -24.16
N LYS A 287 -15.87 21.54 -23.47
CA LYS A 287 -17.22 21.87 -23.98
C LYS A 287 -17.58 23.31 -23.69
N MET A 288 -18.62 23.84 -24.36
CA MET A 288 -19.14 25.19 -24.19
C MET A 288 -18.05 26.26 -24.32
N LEU A 289 -17.31 26.25 -25.43
CA LEU A 289 -16.23 27.22 -25.73
C LEU A 289 -15.13 27.25 -24.63
N GLY A 290 -14.88 26.10 -23.97
CA GLY A 290 -13.84 26.01 -22.96
C GLY A 290 -14.29 26.25 -21.52
N VAL A 291 -15.54 26.60 -21.28
CA VAL A 291 -16.08 26.83 -19.92
C VAL A 291 -16.12 25.53 -19.11
N LEU A 292 -16.47 24.42 -19.75
CA LEU A 292 -16.45 23.08 -19.14
C LEU A 292 -15.26 22.30 -19.68
N LYS A 293 -14.21 22.18 -18.87
CA LYS A 293 -12.97 21.50 -19.24
C LYS A 293 -12.69 20.36 -18.25
N MET A 294 -12.37 19.20 -18.78
CA MET A 294 -11.72 18.12 -18.04
C MET A 294 -10.20 18.28 -18.20
N TYR A 295 -9.45 18.13 -17.12
CA TYR A 295 -8.00 18.14 -17.17
C TYR A 295 -7.46 16.85 -17.75
N GLU A 296 -6.37 16.95 -18.49
CA GLU A 296 -5.74 15.84 -19.18
C GLU A 296 -4.97 14.87 -18.26
N ASN A 297 -4.59 15.34 -17.09
CA ASN A 297 -3.87 14.50 -16.11
C ASN A 297 -4.88 13.83 -15.18
N ILE A 298 -4.82 12.52 -15.15
CA ILE A 298 -5.64 11.66 -14.28
C ILE A 298 -4.74 10.76 -13.46
N GLU A 299 -5.26 10.24 -12.35
CA GLU A 299 -4.61 9.17 -11.59
C GLU A 299 -5.35 7.87 -11.86
N VAL A 300 -4.63 6.84 -12.25
CA VAL A 300 -5.18 5.51 -12.57
C VAL A 300 -4.89 4.54 -11.43
N HIS A 301 -5.88 3.73 -11.08
CA HIS A 301 -5.80 2.72 -10.03
C HIS A 301 -6.23 1.38 -10.59
N VAL A 302 -5.38 0.41 -10.44
CA VAL A 302 -5.61 -0.97 -10.86
C VAL A 302 -5.49 -1.89 -9.64
N ASP A 303 -6.44 -2.78 -9.47
CA ASP A 303 -6.43 -3.82 -8.43
C ASP A 303 -6.99 -5.10 -9.04
N VAL A 304 -6.14 -6.07 -9.28
CA VAL A 304 -6.50 -7.30 -10.02
C VAL A 304 -6.07 -8.52 -9.21
N LEU A 305 -6.96 -9.50 -9.11
CA LEU A 305 -6.73 -10.78 -8.48
C LEU A 305 -6.63 -11.87 -9.55
N PHE A 306 -5.52 -12.57 -9.56
CA PHE A 306 -5.28 -13.74 -10.38
C PHE A 306 -5.40 -15.01 -9.55
N GLU A 307 -6.00 -16.05 -10.13
CA GLU A 307 -5.90 -17.42 -9.62
C GLU A 307 -4.79 -18.12 -10.38
N LEU A 308 -3.77 -18.59 -9.65
CA LEU A 308 -2.59 -19.27 -10.18
C LEU A 308 -2.85 -20.77 -10.29
N GLY A 309 -2.29 -21.40 -11.33
CA GLY A 309 -2.51 -22.82 -11.57
C GLY A 309 -3.79 -23.13 -12.36
N ALA A 310 -4.59 -22.13 -12.70
CA ALA A 310 -5.77 -22.27 -13.57
C ALA A 310 -5.32 -22.26 -15.03
N GLY A 311 -5.04 -23.44 -15.57
CA GLY A 311 -4.84 -23.57 -17.02
C GLY A 311 -3.69 -24.48 -17.42
N SER A 312 -4.00 -25.69 -17.73
CA SER A 312 -3.31 -26.53 -18.71
C SER A 312 -4.18 -26.58 -19.94
#